data_6041d3a5f9c71e3fd33ee70534730361
#
_entry.id   6041d3a5f9c71e3fd33ee70534730361
#
_cell.length_a   1.000
_cell.length_b   1.000
_cell.length_c   1.000
_cell.angle_alpha   90.00
_cell.angle_beta   90.00
_cell.angle_gamma   90.00
#
_symmetry.space_group_name_H-M   'P 1'
#
loop_
_entity.id
_entity.type
_entity.pdbx_description
1 polymer ?
#
loop_
_entity_poly.entity_id
_entity_poly.type
_entity_poly.pdbx_seq_one_letter_code
_entity_poly.pdbx_strand_id
1 'polypeptide(L)'
;MNKCRNILLLIIGISVFILLLWLIALPDSVIKTTIENSISNNGRLNINPSIKSLRKGLFFTVYADSLELKIDKKTALIITDISGRINPLYLFTRQFAFSVRGKIGTGDIKGFFKLPESGSLKIDKAEFSSIPYLASAGLQGKGLISARLNFKNNIIDAVFEIPDADIHSSTMAIPMPISSFRKIQGALQLQGNTIKITSISLEADKGYARIKGEVINGTMNLSLELMPSAGKLEPIESMLISKYQISPGYYVIPIKGPIL
;
A
#
# COMPACT_ATOMS: atom_id res chain seq x y z
N MET A 1 5.62 54.30 6.71
CA MET A 1 5.71 53.24 7.79
C MET A 1 4.36 52.67 8.23
N ASN A 2 3.31 53.48 8.39
CA ASN A 2 2.01 53.00 8.90
C ASN A 2 1.25 52.02 7.98
N LYS A 3 1.34 52.16 6.65
CA LYS A 3 0.63 51.24 5.71
C LYS A 3 1.14 49.79 5.79
N CYS A 4 2.44 49.56 5.86
CA CYS A 4 3.00 48.20 6.02
C CYS A 4 2.61 47.55 7.34
N ARG A 5 2.57 48.33 8.43
CA ARG A 5 2.14 47.83 9.75
C ARG A 5 0.65 47.43 9.75
N ASN A 6 -0.21 48.22 9.10
CA ASN A 6 -1.62 47.91 8.99
C ASN A 6 -1.90 46.68 8.11
N ILE A 7 -1.17 46.51 7.02
CA ILE A 7 -1.25 45.31 6.18
C ILE A 7 -0.81 44.07 6.95
N LEU A 8 0.29 44.15 7.71
CA LEU A 8 0.78 43.05 8.53
C LEU A 8 -0.24 42.65 9.60
N LEU A 9 -0.84 43.63 10.31
CA LEU A 9 -1.88 43.38 11.32
C LEU A 9 -3.13 42.73 10.69
N LEU A 10 -3.54 43.17 9.50
CA LEU A 10 -4.64 42.57 8.75
C LEU A 10 -4.36 41.09 8.42
N ILE A 11 -3.17 40.80 7.90
CA ILE A 11 -2.77 39.41 7.58
C ILE A 11 -2.77 38.52 8.83
N ILE A 12 -2.22 39.02 9.94
CA ILE A 12 -2.24 38.29 11.23
C ILE A 12 -3.68 38.06 11.69
N GLY A 13 -4.54 39.08 11.62
CA GLY A 13 -5.95 38.97 12.02
C GLY A 13 -6.70 37.92 11.18
N ILE A 14 -6.53 37.93 9.87
CA ILE A 14 -7.14 36.93 8.96
C ILE A 14 -6.60 35.54 9.30
N SER A 15 -5.30 35.39 9.52
CA SER A 15 -4.69 34.09 9.86
C SER A 15 -5.22 33.52 11.16
N VAL A 16 -5.34 34.35 12.18
CA VAL A 16 -5.94 33.97 13.49
C VAL A 16 -7.41 33.60 13.32
N PHE A 17 -8.18 34.37 12.56
CA PHE A 17 -9.58 34.08 12.29
C PHE A 17 -9.76 32.72 11.57
N ILE A 18 -8.97 32.44 10.55
CA ILE A 18 -9.00 31.14 9.84
C ILE A 18 -8.65 30.00 10.79
N LEU A 19 -7.66 30.20 11.68
CA LEU A 19 -7.28 29.19 12.67
C LEU A 19 -8.40 28.94 13.68
N LEU A 20 -9.10 29.98 14.12
CA LEU A 20 -10.25 29.86 15.02
C LEU A 20 -11.42 29.14 14.31
N LEU A 21 -11.71 29.45 13.06
CA LEU A 21 -12.71 28.73 12.27
C LEU A 21 -12.34 27.23 12.17
N TRP A 22 -11.08 26.89 11.93
CA TRP A 22 -10.63 25.50 11.90
C TRP A 22 -10.92 24.79 13.24
N LEU A 23 -10.60 25.43 14.35
CA LEU A 23 -10.72 24.81 15.67
C LEU A 23 -12.17 24.71 16.16
N ILE A 24 -13.01 25.69 15.85
CA ILE A 24 -14.36 25.82 16.43
C ILE A 24 -15.45 25.36 15.45
N ALA A 25 -15.38 25.78 14.18
CA ALA A 25 -16.47 25.60 13.24
C ALA A 25 -16.57 24.20 12.65
N LEU A 26 -15.48 23.45 12.58
CA LEU A 26 -15.45 22.09 12.02
C LEU A 26 -15.46 21.04 13.14
N PRO A 27 -16.54 20.31 13.39
CA PRO A 27 -16.54 19.20 14.36
C PRO A 27 -15.62 18.05 13.93
N ASP A 28 -14.96 17.39 14.88
CA ASP A 28 -14.09 16.23 14.62
C ASP A 28 -14.84 15.09 13.93
N SER A 29 -16.13 14.92 14.23
CA SER A 29 -17.00 13.94 13.59
C SER A 29 -17.19 14.19 12.09
N VAL A 30 -17.31 15.44 11.67
CA VAL A 30 -17.44 15.79 10.24
C VAL A 30 -16.17 15.45 9.47
N ILE A 31 -15.00 15.77 10.04
CA ILE A 31 -13.72 15.43 9.44
C ILE A 31 -13.56 13.91 9.33
N LYS A 32 -13.88 13.19 10.41
CA LYS A 32 -13.84 11.73 10.45
C LYS A 32 -14.72 11.13 9.34
N THR A 33 -16.00 11.49 9.31
CA THR A 33 -16.95 10.94 8.35
C THR A 33 -16.55 11.29 6.91
N THR A 34 -16.03 12.49 6.67
CA THR A 34 -15.56 12.91 5.34
C THR A 34 -14.38 12.05 4.87
N ILE A 35 -13.41 11.78 5.74
CA ILE A 35 -12.26 10.92 5.43
C ILE A 35 -12.73 9.48 5.18
N GLU A 36 -13.56 8.93 6.07
CA GLU A 36 -14.09 7.57 5.93
C GLU A 36 -14.89 7.40 4.64
N ASN A 37 -15.79 8.32 4.31
CA ASN A 37 -16.56 8.31 3.07
C ASN A 37 -15.66 8.46 1.83
N SER A 38 -14.64 9.31 1.89
CA SER A 38 -13.70 9.50 0.77
C SER A 38 -12.92 8.22 0.46
N ILE A 39 -12.53 7.46 1.48
CA ILE A 39 -11.85 6.18 1.31
C ILE A 39 -12.83 5.11 0.78
N SER A 40 -14.05 5.04 1.34
CA SER A 40 -15.07 4.07 0.92
C SER A 40 -15.54 4.27 -0.52
N ASN A 41 -15.72 5.52 -0.95
CA ASN A 41 -16.31 5.85 -2.25
C ASN A 41 -15.31 5.82 -3.40
N ASN A 42 -14.00 5.87 -3.13
CA ASN A 42 -12.96 5.96 -4.17
C ASN A 42 -12.50 4.60 -4.71
N GLY A 43 -13.01 3.50 -4.20
CA GLY A 43 -12.57 2.16 -4.58
C GLY A 43 -13.68 1.27 -5.13
N ARG A 44 -13.36 0.44 -6.11
CA ARG A 44 -14.21 -0.68 -6.56
C ARG A 44 -14.15 -1.87 -5.60
N LEU A 45 -13.22 -1.85 -4.66
CA LEU A 45 -13.17 -2.75 -3.53
C LEU A 45 -14.11 -2.22 -2.45
N ASN A 46 -14.87 -3.11 -1.83
CA ASN A 46 -15.75 -2.77 -0.71
C ASN A 46 -14.89 -2.49 0.54
N ILE A 47 -14.24 -1.31 0.53
CA ILE A 47 -13.35 -0.88 1.62
C ILE A 47 -14.18 -0.15 2.66
N ASN A 48 -14.17 -0.66 3.89
CA ASN A 48 -14.82 -0.07 5.04
C ASN A 48 -13.74 0.47 5.99
N PRO A 49 -13.41 1.77 5.93
CA PRO A 49 -12.48 2.40 6.86
C PRO A 49 -13.18 2.67 8.21
N SER A 50 -12.42 2.59 9.28
CA SER A 50 -12.85 2.95 10.62
C SER A 50 -11.74 3.70 11.35
N ILE A 51 -11.97 4.98 11.65
CA ILE A 51 -11.02 5.84 12.36
C ILE A 51 -11.40 5.91 13.83
N LYS A 52 -10.43 5.67 14.73
CA LYS A 52 -10.62 5.78 16.18
C LYS A 52 -9.96 7.05 16.72
N SER A 53 -10.64 7.74 17.65
CA SER A 53 -10.11 8.87 18.43
C SER A 53 -9.55 10.00 17.56
N LEU A 54 -10.30 10.38 16.51
CA LEU A 54 -9.89 11.51 15.68
C LEU A 54 -10.03 12.81 16.47
N ARG A 55 -8.99 13.64 16.42
CA ARG A 55 -8.95 14.97 17.07
C ARG A 55 -8.14 15.95 16.23
N LYS A 56 -8.60 17.18 16.26
CA LYS A 56 -7.89 18.29 15.61
C LYS A 56 -6.74 18.78 16.47
N GLY A 57 -5.71 19.24 15.79
CA GLY A 57 -4.62 19.99 16.39
C GLY A 57 -4.49 21.39 15.78
N LEU A 58 -3.52 22.13 16.24
CA LEU A 58 -3.16 23.44 15.71
C LEU A 58 -2.63 23.31 14.27
N PHE A 59 -2.67 24.43 13.52
CA PHE A 59 -2.09 24.53 12.17
C PHE A 59 -2.59 23.45 11.18
N PHE A 60 -3.93 23.22 11.17
CA PHE A 60 -4.58 22.28 10.26
C PHE A 60 -4.07 20.84 10.36
N THR A 61 -3.68 20.44 11.55
CA THR A 61 -3.26 19.08 11.85
C THR A 61 -4.43 18.27 12.38
N VAL A 62 -4.49 17.00 12.01
CA VAL A 62 -5.45 16.01 12.50
C VAL A 62 -4.67 14.83 13.05
N TYR A 63 -5.08 14.32 14.18
CA TYR A 63 -4.51 13.14 14.83
C TYR A 63 -5.58 12.05 14.93
N ALA A 64 -5.19 10.80 14.80
CA ALA A 64 -6.04 9.67 15.10
C ALA A 64 -5.21 8.53 15.71
N ASP A 65 -5.80 7.82 16.66
CA ASP A 65 -5.10 6.72 17.32
C ASP A 65 -4.93 5.55 16.36
N SER A 66 -5.96 5.23 15.56
CA SER A 66 -5.85 4.21 14.53
C SER A 66 -6.84 4.40 13.38
N LEU A 67 -6.45 3.88 12.21
CA LEU A 67 -7.29 3.66 11.03
C LEU A 67 -7.27 2.17 10.73
N GLU A 68 -8.41 1.54 10.81
CA GLU A 68 -8.62 0.16 10.39
C GLU A 68 -9.29 0.15 9.01
N LEU A 69 -8.68 -0.54 8.06
CA LEU A 69 -9.25 -0.77 6.73
C LEU A 69 -9.74 -2.21 6.65
N LYS A 70 -11.01 -2.40 6.35
CA LYS A 70 -11.62 -3.71 6.12
C LYS A 70 -11.99 -3.88 4.65
N ILE A 71 -11.70 -5.06 4.09
CA ILE A 71 -12.12 -5.48 2.76
C ILE A 71 -13.00 -6.72 2.96
N ASP A 72 -14.21 -6.69 2.46
CA ASP A 72 -15.19 -7.78 2.59
C ASP A 72 -15.33 -8.29 4.05
N LYS A 73 -15.45 -7.34 4.99
CA LYS A 73 -15.56 -7.57 6.45
C LYS A 73 -14.30 -8.14 7.13
N LYS A 74 -13.23 -8.45 6.39
CA LYS A 74 -11.94 -8.88 6.96
C LYS A 74 -11.02 -7.66 7.14
N THR A 75 -10.34 -7.59 8.26
CA THR A 75 -9.33 -6.54 8.50
C THR A 75 -8.17 -6.72 7.52
N ALA A 76 -7.98 -5.72 6.67
CA ALA A 76 -6.92 -5.73 5.66
C ALA A 76 -5.65 -5.05 6.16
N LEU A 77 -5.80 -3.90 6.84
CA LEU A 77 -4.68 -3.08 7.30
C LEU A 77 -5.07 -2.31 8.55
N ILE A 78 -4.14 -2.18 9.48
CA ILE A 78 -4.26 -1.33 10.67
C ILE A 78 -3.08 -0.37 10.67
N ILE A 79 -3.39 0.94 10.69
CA ILE A 79 -2.41 2.01 10.81
C ILE A 79 -2.64 2.68 12.16
N THR A 80 -1.59 2.88 12.93
CA THR A 80 -1.63 3.52 14.26
C THR A 80 -0.87 4.84 14.27
N ASP A 81 -1.03 5.61 15.33
CA ASP A 81 -0.30 6.88 15.57
C ASP A 81 -0.39 7.84 14.37
N ILE A 82 -1.60 8.02 13.84
CA ILE A 82 -1.81 8.76 12.61
C ILE A 82 -1.77 10.26 12.88
N SER A 83 -1.01 10.98 12.07
CA SER A 83 -1.05 12.42 11.99
C SER A 83 -1.16 12.88 10.55
N GLY A 84 -2.13 13.70 10.26
CA GLY A 84 -2.34 14.35 8.97
C GLY A 84 -2.15 15.87 9.12
N ARG A 85 -1.51 16.52 8.16
CA ARG A 85 -1.38 17.98 8.11
C ARG A 85 -1.76 18.49 6.74
N ILE A 86 -2.77 19.34 6.71
CA ILE A 86 -3.22 20.04 5.50
C ILE A 86 -2.30 21.25 5.28
N ASN A 87 -1.88 21.45 4.04
CA ASN A 87 -1.12 22.64 3.68
C ASN A 87 -2.06 23.69 3.04
N PRO A 88 -2.48 24.72 3.80
CA PRO A 88 -3.47 25.70 3.33
C PRO A 88 -2.98 26.56 2.16
N LEU A 89 -1.66 26.67 1.94
CA LEU A 89 -1.11 27.46 0.84
C LEU A 89 -1.52 26.92 -0.54
N TYR A 90 -1.72 25.62 -0.65
CA TYR A 90 -2.17 25.02 -1.93
C TYR A 90 -3.63 25.33 -2.27
N LEU A 91 -4.45 25.76 -1.29
CA LEU A 91 -5.83 26.18 -1.56
C LEU A 91 -5.90 27.41 -2.48
N PHE A 92 -4.90 28.28 -2.42
CA PHE A 92 -4.79 29.43 -3.33
C PHE A 92 -4.59 29.00 -4.80
N THR A 93 -4.04 27.81 -5.03
CA THR A 93 -3.86 27.24 -6.37
C THR A 93 -5.00 26.27 -6.74
N ARG A 94 -6.10 26.26 -5.99
CA ARG A 94 -7.24 25.32 -6.13
C ARG A 94 -6.82 23.86 -6.04
N GLN A 95 -5.77 23.58 -5.30
CA GLN A 95 -5.27 22.24 -5.04
C GLN A 95 -5.39 21.93 -3.55
N PHE A 96 -5.62 20.68 -3.22
CA PHE A 96 -5.67 20.22 -1.86
C PHE A 96 -4.43 19.36 -1.56
N ALA A 97 -3.51 19.90 -0.78
CA ALA A 97 -2.29 19.19 -0.43
C ALA A 97 -2.25 18.86 1.06
N PHE A 98 -1.87 17.63 1.37
CA PHE A 98 -1.71 17.19 2.75
C PHE A 98 -0.60 16.16 2.87
N SER A 99 0.01 16.11 4.04
CA SER A 99 0.96 15.07 4.43
C SER A 99 0.32 14.16 5.47
N VAL A 100 0.68 12.89 5.43
CA VAL A 100 0.21 11.87 6.38
C VAL A 100 1.43 11.14 6.95
N ARG A 101 1.38 10.79 8.23
CA ARG A 101 2.34 9.92 8.91
C ARG A 101 1.58 8.94 9.80
N GLY A 102 2.15 7.79 10.04
CA GLY A 102 1.58 6.76 10.90
C GLY A 102 2.51 5.58 11.01
N LYS A 103 2.02 4.49 11.60
CA LYS A 103 2.79 3.24 11.76
C LYS A 103 1.98 2.03 11.32
N ILE A 104 2.67 1.02 10.78
CA ILE A 104 2.15 -0.34 10.58
C ILE A 104 3.03 -1.27 11.38
N GLY A 105 2.51 -1.81 12.50
CA GLY A 105 3.34 -2.52 13.47
C GLY A 105 4.45 -1.60 13.99
N THR A 106 5.70 -2.00 13.82
CA THR A 106 6.89 -1.19 14.18
C THR A 106 7.37 -0.27 13.06
N GLY A 107 6.87 -0.43 11.84
CA GLY A 107 7.31 0.34 10.67
C GLY A 107 6.61 1.68 10.50
N ASP A 108 7.27 2.60 9.84
CA ASP A 108 6.77 3.96 9.59
C ASP A 108 6.05 4.07 8.24
N ILE A 109 4.97 4.87 8.23
CA ILE A 109 4.32 5.35 7.00
C ILE A 109 4.51 6.86 6.89
N LYS A 110 4.86 7.33 5.69
CA LYS A 110 4.93 8.75 5.34
C LYS A 110 4.34 8.95 3.95
N GLY A 111 3.40 9.88 3.84
CA GLY A 111 2.77 10.22 2.58
C GLY A 111 2.67 11.72 2.37
N PHE A 112 2.66 12.11 1.11
CA PHE A 112 2.32 13.45 0.67
C PHE A 112 1.39 13.35 -0.54
N PHE A 113 0.28 14.05 -0.50
CA PHE A 113 -0.74 14.01 -1.53
C PHE A 113 -1.08 15.43 -1.97
N LYS A 114 -1.19 15.61 -3.27
CA LYS A 114 -1.61 16.84 -3.94
C LYS A 114 -2.75 16.49 -4.88
N LEU A 115 -3.96 16.55 -4.38
CA LEU A 115 -5.16 16.16 -5.11
C LEU A 115 -5.61 17.23 -6.09
N PRO A 116 -6.12 16.84 -7.27
CA PRO A 116 -6.31 15.45 -7.74
C PRO A 116 -5.12 14.84 -8.47
N GLU A 117 -4.00 15.55 -8.61
CA GLU A 117 -2.97 15.26 -9.60
C GLU A 117 -1.98 14.16 -9.21
N SER A 118 -1.53 14.15 -7.96
CA SER A 118 -0.40 13.30 -7.59
C SER A 118 -0.32 13.03 -6.08
N GLY A 119 0.47 12.02 -5.73
CA GLY A 119 0.80 11.70 -4.36
C GLY A 119 1.91 10.68 -4.28
N SER A 120 2.50 10.56 -3.12
CA SER A 120 3.47 9.51 -2.82
C SER A 120 3.24 8.98 -1.41
N LEU A 121 3.42 7.68 -1.25
CA LEU A 121 3.36 6.99 0.03
C LEU A 121 4.61 6.12 0.17
N LYS A 122 5.32 6.28 1.26
CA LYS A 122 6.46 5.44 1.63
C LYS A 122 6.11 4.66 2.88
N ILE A 123 6.33 3.37 2.84
CA ILE A 123 6.29 2.44 3.97
C ILE A 123 7.73 2.01 4.22
N ASP A 124 8.18 2.06 5.46
CA ASP A 124 9.54 1.72 5.84
C ASP A 124 9.52 0.70 6.97
N LYS A 125 10.02 -0.49 6.68
CA LYS A 125 10.19 -1.59 7.65
C LYS A 125 8.90 -1.99 8.39
N ALA A 126 7.75 -2.01 7.70
CA ALA A 126 6.52 -2.56 8.28
C ALA A 126 6.66 -4.07 8.48
N GLU A 127 6.25 -4.58 9.62
CA GLU A 127 6.26 -6.03 9.87
C GLU A 127 5.24 -6.74 8.98
N PHE A 128 5.66 -7.82 8.34
CA PHE A 128 4.79 -8.66 7.49
C PHE A 128 3.55 -9.14 8.26
N SER A 129 3.74 -9.56 9.50
CA SER A 129 2.69 -10.04 10.40
C SER A 129 1.67 -8.96 10.79
N SER A 130 2.04 -7.68 10.68
CA SER A 130 1.17 -6.55 11.01
C SER A 130 0.21 -6.16 9.87
N ILE A 131 0.21 -6.91 8.76
CA ILE A 131 -0.71 -6.74 7.64
C ILE A 131 -1.66 -7.95 7.57
N PRO A 132 -2.84 -7.89 8.24
CA PRO A 132 -3.74 -9.04 8.36
C PRO A 132 -4.23 -9.60 7.01
N TYR A 133 -4.29 -8.76 5.97
CA TYR A 133 -4.68 -9.19 4.63
C TYR A 133 -3.76 -10.29 4.07
N LEU A 134 -2.45 -10.21 4.33
CA LEU A 134 -1.49 -11.21 3.84
C LEU A 134 -1.75 -12.59 4.47
N ALA A 135 -2.07 -12.62 5.76
CA ALA A 135 -2.46 -13.86 6.43
C ALA A 135 -3.77 -14.42 5.87
N SER A 136 -4.75 -13.57 5.56
CA SER A 136 -6.02 -13.99 4.95
C SER A 136 -5.87 -14.49 3.51
N ALA A 137 -4.80 -14.07 2.83
CA ALA A 137 -4.39 -14.57 1.51
C ALA A 137 -3.53 -15.84 1.58
N GLY A 138 -3.39 -16.44 2.77
CA GLY A 138 -2.62 -17.66 2.98
C GLY A 138 -1.11 -17.47 3.01
N LEU A 139 -0.63 -16.24 3.15
CA LEU A 139 0.78 -15.94 3.31
C LEU A 139 1.11 -15.76 4.79
N GLN A 140 1.99 -16.58 5.32
CA GLN A 140 2.44 -16.55 6.72
C GLN A 140 3.94 -16.41 6.76
N GLY A 141 4.45 -15.74 7.79
CA GLY A 141 5.90 -15.64 7.97
C GLY A 141 6.34 -14.35 8.64
N LYS A 142 7.62 -14.08 8.50
CA LYS A 142 8.30 -12.91 9.07
C LYS A 142 9.05 -12.16 7.97
N GLY A 143 9.27 -10.88 8.19
CA GLY A 143 10.01 -10.02 7.30
C GLY A 143 9.62 -8.56 7.50
N LEU A 144 10.47 -7.65 7.07
CA LEU A 144 10.24 -6.22 7.12
C LEU A 144 9.94 -5.72 5.70
N ILE A 145 8.73 -5.21 5.50
CA ILE A 145 8.27 -4.69 4.21
C ILE A 145 8.66 -3.23 4.09
N SER A 146 9.39 -2.90 3.04
CA SER A 146 9.57 -1.51 2.60
C SER A 146 8.88 -1.33 1.25
N ALA A 147 8.07 -0.29 1.11
CA ALA A 147 7.34 -0.03 -0.12
C ALA A 147 7.28 1.46 -0.44
N ARG A 148 7.18 1.76 -1.73
CA ARG A 148 6.91 3.10 -2.25
C ARG A 148 5.81 3.03 -3.28
N LEU A 149 4.80 3.86 -3.08
CA LEU A 149 3.68 4.03 -3.99
C LEU A 149 3.69 5.47 -4.52
N ASN A 150 3.58 5.63 -5.82
CA ASN A 150 3.45 6.93 -6.46
C ASN A 150 2.12 6.97 -7.21
N PHE A 151 1.35 8.03 -6.98
CA PHE A 151 0.05 8.27 -7.60
C PHE A 151 0.21 9.38 -8.62
N LYS A 152 -0.21 9.16 -9.84
CA LYS A 152 -0.23 10.18 -10.88
C LYS A 152 -1.29 9.86 -11.93
N ASN A 153 -2.20 10.80 -12.18
CA ASN A 153 -3.23 10.66 -13.24
C ASN A 153 -4.00 9.34 -13.18
N ASN A 154 -4.50 8.94 -12.01
CA ASN A 154 -5.20 7.67 -11.75
C ASN A 154 -4.36 6.40 -11.96
N ILE A 155 -3.06 6.53 -12.08
CA ILE A 155 -2.11 5.42 -12.10
C ILE A 155 -1.40 5.37 -10.76
N ILE A 156 -1.25 4.17 -10.22
CA ILE A 156 -0.47 3.89 -9.01
C ILE A 156 0.69 2.99 -9.39
N ASP A 157 1.89 3.51 -9.33
CA ASP A 157 3.11 2.72 -9.44
C ASP A 157 3.57 2.32 -8.05
N ALA A 158 3.74 1.04 -7.81
CA ALA A 158 4.18 0.51 -6.54
C ALA A 158 5.43 -0.35 -6.71
N VAL A 159 6.40 -0.11 -5.85
CA VAL A 159 7.59 -0.95 -5.70
C VAL A 159 7.70 -1.37 -4.25
N PHE A 160 8.10 -2.60 -4.00
CA PHE A 160 8.27 -3.11 -2.65
C PHE A 160 9.42 -4.10 -2.57
N GLU A 161 9.96 -4.25 -1.37
CA GLU A 161 10.98 -5.23 -1.03
C GLU A 161 10.78 -5.76 0.38
N ILE A 162 11.13 -7.01 0.57
CA ILE A 162 11.18 -7.71 1.84
C ILE A 162 12.53 -8.42 1.88
N PRO A 163 13.59 -7.75 2.36
CA PRO A 163 14.86 -8.40 2.61
C PRO A 163 14.68 -9.36 3.81
N ASP A 164 15.44 -10.42 3.84
CA ASP A 164 15.42 -11.41 4.92
C ASP A 164 14.00 -11.95 5.22
N ALA A 165 13.26 -12.24 4.15
CA ALA A 165 11.92 -12.81 4.23
C ALA A 165 12.00 -14.27 4.69
N ASP A 166 11.15 -14.65 5.64
CA ASP A 166 10.86 -16.03 6.00
C ASP A 166 9.36 -16.23 5.83
N ILE A 167 8.93 -16.35 4.56
CA ILE A 167 7.53 -16.36 4.18
C ILE A 167 7.17 -17.72 3.57
N HIS A 168 6.13 -18.31 4.11
CA HIS A 168 5.56 -19.56 3.65
C HIS A 168 4.16 -19.34 3.09
N SER A 169 3.82 -20.04 2.02
CA SER A 169 2.47 -20.05 1.48
C SER A 169 1.76 -21.35 1.87
N SER A 170 0.62 -21.24 2.56
CA SER A 170 -0.21 -22.40 2.95
C SER A 170 -1.29 -22.74 1.93
N THR A 171 -1.58 -21.84 0.99
CA THR A 171 -2.77 -21.92 0.12
C THR A 171 -2.50 -21.76 -1.37
N MET A 172 -1.24 -21.72 -1.81
CA MET A 172 -1.02 -21.66 -3.26
C MET A 172 -1.50 -22.97 -3.90
N ALA A 173 -2.57 -22.88 -4.69
CA ALA A 173 -3.06 -23.95 -5.56
C ALA A 173 -2.05 -24.40 -6.63
N ILE A 174 -0.88 -23.78 -6.65
CA ILE A 174 0.23 -24.11 -7.52
C ILE A 174 1.24 -24.86 -6.66
N PRO A 175 1.58 -26.10 -7.02
CA PRO A 175 2.70 -26.79 -6.39
C PRO A 175 3.99 -26.02 -6.72
N MET A 176 4.26 -24.98 -5.93
CA MET A 176 5.56 -24.36 -6.02
C MET A 176 6.57 -25.24 -5.29
N PRO A 177 7.62 -25.69 -5.96
CA PRO A 177 8.69 -26.45 -5.32
C PRO A 177 9.53 -25.60 -4.37
N ILE A 178 9.15 -24.36 -4.21
CA ILE A 178 9.81 -23.34 -3.38
C ILE A 178 8.84 -22.93 -2.28
N SER A 179 8.98 -23.50 -1.12
CA SER A 179 8.08 -23.29 0.03
C SER A 179 8.47 -22.12 0.94
N SER A 180 9.72 -21.67 0.88
CA SER A 180 10.23 -20.57 1.70
C SER A 180 11.05 -19.58 0.87
N PHE A 181 10.80 -18.31 1.08
CA PHE A 181 11.47 -17.22 0.38
C PHE A 181 12.30 -16.40 1.36
N ARG A 182 13.54 -16.11 0.98
CA ARG A 182 14.48 -15.29 1.76
C ARG A 182 14.45 -13.83 1.36
N LYS A 183 14.14 -13.54 0.09
CA LYS A 183 14.03 -12.19 -0.41
C LYS A 183 12.90 -12.10 -1.39
N ILE A 184 12.08 -11.07 -1.23
CA ILE A 184 10.98 -10.76 -2.15
C ILE A 184 11.12 -9.31 -2.56
N GLN A 185 11.01 -9.04 -3.84
CA GLN A 185 10.94 -7.67 -4.36
C GLN A 185 10.00 -7.61 -5.54
N GLY A 186 9.30 -6.50 -5.69
CA GLY A 186 8.32 -6.39 -6.75
C GLY A 186 8.06 -4.97 -7.21
N ALA A 187 7.61 -4.90 -8.47
CA ALA A 187 7.09 -3.69 -9.08
C ALA A 187 5.77 -4.01 -9.77
N LEU A 188 4.77 -3.20 -9.48
CA LEU A 188 3.44 -3.33 -10.06
C LEU A 188 2.84 -1.95 -10.34
N GLN A 189 1.90 -1.90 -11.27
CA GLN A 189 1.15 -0.71 -11.64
C GLN A 189 -0.34 -1.03 -11.59
N LEU A 190 -1.11 -0.14 -10.93
CA LEU A 190 -2.56 -0.22 -10.90
C LEU A 190 -3.14 0.90 -11.74
N GLN A 191 -4.05 0.56 -12.64
CA GLN A 191 -4.80 1.52 -13.45
C GLN A 191 -6.24 1.03 -13.60
N GLY A 192 -7.16 1.71 -12.96
CA GLY A 192 -8.57 1.26 -12.93
C GLY A 192 -8.70 -0.13 -12.34
N ASN A 193 -9.22 -1.10 -13.12
CA ASN A 193 -9.39 -2.51 -12.73
C ASN A 193 -8.23 -3.42 -13.16
N THR A 194 -7.16 -2.84 -13.66
CA THR A 194 -6.02 -3.59 -14.15
C THR A 194 -4.86 -3.44 -13.18
N ILE A 195 -4.32 -4.57 -12.71
CA ILE A 195 -3.07 -4.67 -11.98
C ILE A 195 -2.05 -5.28 -12.92
N LYS A 196 -1.08 -4.49 -13.38
CA LYS A 196 0.03 -4.98 -14.17
C LYS A 196 1.20 -5.30 -13.27
N ILE A 197 1.56 -6.57 -13.20
CA ILE A 197 2.74 -7.04 -12.47
C ILE A 197 3.93 -6.98 -13.43
N THR A 198 4.75 -5.96 -13.26
CA THR A 198 5.96 -5.80 -14.07
C THR A 198 6.96 -6.90 -13.75
N SER A 199 7.19 -7.14 -12.48
CA SER A 199 8.00 -8.24 -11.98
C SER A 199 7.81 -8.38 -10.48
N ILE A 200 7.58 -9.59 -9.99
CA ILE A 200 7.75 -9.97 -8.59
C ILE A 200 8.80 -11.06 -8.55
N SER A 201 9.92 -10.79 -7.94
CA SER A 201 11.06 -11.70 -7.81
C SER A 201 11.08 -12.31 -6.44
N LEU A 202 11.30 -13.60 -6.37
CA LEU A 202 11.29 -14.42 -5.18
C LEU A 202 12.60 -15.22 -5.15
N GLU A 203 13.45 -14.98 -4.18
CA GLU A 203 14.69 -15.71 -3.97
C GLU A 203 14.52 -16.72 -2.82
N ALA A 204 14.94 -17.95 -3.03
CA ALA A 204 14.87 -19.03 -2.08
C ALA A 204 16.12 -19.91 -2.15
N ASP A 205 16.31 -20.79 -1.16
CA ASP A 205 17.43 -21.74 -1.15
C ASP A 205 17.43 -22.72 -2.33
N LYS A 206 16.22 -23.08 -2.77
CA LYS A 206 16.02 -23.99 -3.88
C LYS A 206 16.10 -23.32 -5.25
N GLY A 207 16.20 -21.99 -5.32
CA GLY A 207 16.29 -21.27 -6.58
C GLY A 207 15.61 -19.90 -6.58
N TYR A 208 15.31 -19.45 -7.78
CA TYR A 208 14.72 -18.16 -8.05
C TYR A 208 13.39 -18.33 -8.79
N ALA A 209 12.41 -17.51 -8.41
CA ALA A 209 11.14 -17.44 -9.12
C ALA A 209 10.80 -15.99 -9.49
N ARG A 210 10.07 -15.80 -10.58
CA ARG A 210 9.62 -14.49 -11.02
C ARG A 210 8.20 -14.58 -11.57
N ILE A 211 7.34 -13.68 -11.07
CA ILE A 211 5.97 -13.55 -11.53
C ILE A 211 5.85 -12.29 -12.37
N LYS A 212 5.21 -12.41 -13.53
CA LYS A 212 4.87 -11.32 -14.46
C LYS A 212 3.47 -11.51 -15.00
N GLY A 213 2.88 -10.44 -15.53
CA GLY A 213 1.60 -10.48 -16.23
C GLY A 213 0.63 -9.45 -15.71
N GLU A 214 -0.65 -9.74 -15.80
CA GLU A 214 -1.69 -8.80 -15.45
C GLU A 214 -2.90 -9.49 -14.82
N VAL A 215 -3.62 -8.71 -14.03
CA VAL A 215 -4.92 -9.07 -13.49
C VAL A 215 -5.92 -8.03 -13.97
N ILE A 216 -6.92 -8.47 -14.71
CA ILE A 216 -7.97 -7.61 -15.28
C ILE A 216 -9.32 -8.03 -14.72
N ASN A 217 -10.02 -7.11 -14.06
CA ASN A 217 -11.33 -7.37 -13.45
C ASN A 217 -11.34 -8.61 -12.53
N GLY A 218 -10.28 -8.84 -11.77
CA GLY A 218 -10.15 -9.99 -10.88
C GLY A 218 -9.78 -11.31 -11.58
N THR A 219 -9.50 -11.29 -12.88
CA THR A 219 -9.03 -12.46 -13.62
C THR A 219 -7.53 -12.37 -13.85
N MET A 220 -6.80 -13.37 -13.39
CA MET A 220 -5.34 -13.49 -13.54
C MET A 220 -4.96 -14.00 -14.92
N ASN A 221 -3.96 -13.37 -15.52
CA ASN A 221 -3.20 -13.86 -16.66
C ASN A 221 -1.72 -13.63 -16.37
N LEU A 222 -1.15 -14.52 -15.58
CA LEU A 222 0.20 -14.39 -15.05
C LEU A 222 1.09 -15.51 -15.60
N SER A 223 2.39 -15.27 -15.56
CA SER A 223 3.44 -16.23 -15.88
C SER A 223 4.39 -16.33 -14.69
N LEU A 224 4.56 -17.53 -14.17
CA LEU A 224 5.54 -17.87 -13.16
C LEU A 224 6.76 -18.50 -13.83
N GLU A 225 7.86 -17.78 -13.83
CA GLU A 225 9.16 -18.25 -14.28
C GLU A 225 9.91 -18.86 -13.09
N LEU A 226 10.35 -20.11 -13.21
CA LEU A 226 11.12 -20.81 -12.18
C LEU A 226 12.51 -21.15 -12.68
N MET A 227 13.53 -20.88 -11.88
CA MET A 227 14.94 -21.17 -12.10
C MET A 227 15.48 -21.88 -10.87
N PRO A 228 15.22 -23.18 -10.75
CA PRO A 228 15.73 -23.95 -9.61
C PRO A 228 17.25 -24.06 -9.64
N SER A 229 17.86 -24.04 -8.47
CA SER A 229 19.28 -24.35 -8.32
C SER A 229 19.55 -25.83 -8.65
N ALA A 230 20.64 -26.11 -9.34
CA ALA A 230 20.98 -27.46 -9.76
C ALA A 230 21.01 -28.44 -8.57
N GLY A 231 20.31 -29.57 -8.71
CA GLY A 231 20.25 -30.63 -7.70
C GLY A 231 19.47 -30.30 -6.43
N LYS A 232 18.74 -29.16 -6.39
CA LYS A 232 17.97 -28.76 -5.20
C LYS A 232 16.48 -29.13 -5.26
N LEU A 233 15.97 -29.51 -6.44
CA LEU A 233 14.62 -30.03 -6.57
C LEU A 233 14.55 -31.49 -6.17
N GLU A 234 13.51 -31.85 -5.45
CA GLU A 234 13.17 -33.24 -5.20
C GLU A 234 12.62 -33.91 -6.49
N PRO A 235 12.77 -35.23 -6.64
CA PRO A 235 12.29 -35.93 -7.83
C PRO A 235 10.81 -35.67 -8.14
N ILE A 236 9.95 -35.61 -7.11
CA ILE A 236 8.53 -35.32 -7.26
C ILE A 236 8.29 -33.89 -7.73
N GLU A 237 9.01 -32.91 -7.15
CA GLU A 237 8.93 -31.50 -7.56
C GLU A 237 9.32 -31.33 -9.04
N SER A 238 10.43 -31.96 -9.42
CA SER A 238 10.94 -31.96 -10.78
C SER A 238 9.93 -32.57 -11.77
N MET A 239 9.30 -33.68 -11.40
CA MET A 239 8.27 -34.35 -12.21
C MET A 239 7.05 -33.45 -12.42
N LEU A 240 6.56 -32.75 -11.38
CA LEU A 240 5.39 -31.89 -11.43
C LEU A 240 5.56 -30.70 -12.38
N ILE A 241 6.78 -30.14 -12.47
CA ILE A 241 7.05 -28.97 -13.30
C ILE A 241 7.64 -29.31 -14.67
N SER A 242 8.01 -30.57 -14.92
CA SER A 242 8.69 -31.01 -16.15
C SER A 242 7.95 -30.60 -17.43
N LYS A 243 6.62 -30.66 -17.44
CA LYS A 243 5.79 -30.28 -18.59
C LYS A 243 5.84 -28.78 -18.93
N TYR A 244 6.38 -27.95 -18.04
CA TYR A 244 6.52 -26.50 -18.25
C TYR A 244 7.96 -26.09 -18.55
N GLN A 245 8.84 -27.05 -18.78
CA GLN A 245 10.25 -26.80 -19.09
C GLN A 245 10.40 -26.19 -20.48
N ILE A 246 11.03 -25.04 -20.55
CA ILE A 246 11.38 -24.35 -21.80
C ILE A 246 12.82 -24.67 -22.20
N SER A 247 13.71 -24.72 -21.20
CA SER A 247 15.10 -25.12 -21.38
C SER A 247 15.64 -25.75 -20.10
N PRO A 248 16.77 -26.43 -20.10
CA PRO A 248 17.35 -27.02 -18.90
C PRO A 248 17.44 -25.99 -17.76
N GLY A 249 16.78 -26.28 -16.60
CA GLY A 249 16.76 -25.40 -15.45
C GLY A 249 15.87 -24.14 -15.56
N TYR A 250 15.06 -24.03 -16.63
CA TYR A 250 14.14 -22.91 -16.79
C TYR A 250 12.73 -23.39 -17.15
N TYR A 251 11.75 -22.98 -16.33
CA TYR A 251 10.36 -23.41 -16.45
C TYR A 251 9.45 -22.18 -16.49
N VAL A 252 8.37 -22.24 -17.27
CA VAL A 252 7.37 -21.17 -17.38
C VAL A 252 5.99 -21.76 -17.17
N ILE A 253 5.38 -21.42 -16.04
CA ILE A 253 4.08 -21.94 -15.62
C ILE A 253 3.04 -20.84 -15.81
N PRO A 254 2.04 -21.02 -16.69
CA PRO A 254 0.94 -20.07 -16.82
C PRO A 254 -0.01 -20.19 -15.63
N ILE A 255 -0.40 -19.03 -15.05
CA ILE A 255 -1.37 -18.91 -13.97
C ILE A 255 -2.56 -18.15 -14.53
N LYS A 256 -3.70 -18.82 -14.71
CA LYS A 256 -4.93 -18.22 -15.23
C LYS A 256 -6.11 -18.56 -14.35
N GLY A 257 -7.04 -17.62 -14.19
CA GLY A 257 -8.27 -17.83 -13.45
C GLY A 257 -8.64 -16.63 -12.58
N PRO A 258 -9.76 -16.71 -11.87
CA PRO A 258 -10.17 -15.65 -10.95
C PRO A 258 -9.20 -15.57 -9.75
N ILE A 259 -9.06 -14.37 -9.19
CA ILE A 259 -8.49 -14.20 -7.85
C ILE A 259 -9.51 -14.77 -6.86
N LEU A 260 -9.07 -15.68 -6.00
CA LEU A 260 -9.89 -16.32 -4.96
C LEU A 260 -10.35 -15.33 -3.89
#